data_fc45b1194d16aeabd5bac426003310c9
#
_entry.id   fc45b1194d16aeabd5bac426003310c9
#
_cell.length_a   1.000
_cell.length_b   1.000
_cell.length_c   1.000
_cell.angle_alpha   90.00
_cell.angle_beta   90.00
_cell.angle_gamma   90.00
#
_symmetry.space_group_name_H-M   'P 1'
#
loop_
_entity.id
_entity.type
_entity.pdbx_description
1 polymer ?
#
loop_
_entity_poly.entity_id
_entity_poly.type
_entity_poly.pdbx_seq_one_letter_code
_entity_poly.pdbx_strand_id
1 'polypeptide(L)'
;MATSLSNFFFDYLLPLTVVLSLLLTIFLVTLPHQYHPPSRSHEEHDEEERGSRTSENDATHGPPTNTISKAVVSVQIVVLGDIGRSPRMQYHALSIANHEGNVSFIGYTESEVPDILTRSSRIKIISLSPAPGLLQTSNKLLFLLTGPLKVIWQVWSLYYALAYRSTASKWMLVQNPPSIPTLAVAFFVCFIRNTKLIIDWHNFGYSILALKLGASHPFVRASRLYEQAFSKTASAHLTVTNAMARVLKESFNEDAFPLHDRPASHFQPLSSSQRSELLKRLPETAPFASAIESGKTRLVVSSTSWTADEDFSILLSALIEYSTIISKGSQTPSLLVIITGKGPLKQHYLSQISSLEAEGKLRGVQIKTAWLSMDDYASLLGSADLGVSLHTSSSGVDLPMKVVDMFGTGLPVVGWSKFEAWPELVAEDVNGKGFSSAEELCRLLVQLFENDSAKLSKLKGGAMNETTTRWNDEWDPVMGKLLEFVE
;
A
#
# COMPACT_ATOMS: atom_id res chain seq x y z
N MET A 1 21.88 -24.62 56.47
CA MET A 1 22.08 -23.87 55.17
C MET A 1 22.34 -24.85 54.00
N ALA A 2 23.25 -25.80 54.09
CA ALA A 2 23.56 -26.75 53.01
C ALA A 2 22.37 -27.61 52.56
N THR A 3 21.53 -28.10 53.47
CA THR A 3 20.33 -28.90 53.16
C THR A 3 19.24 -28.07 52.39
N SER A 4 19.09 -26.80 52.73
CA SER A 4 18.15 -25.92 52.04
C SER A 4 18.57 -25.59 50.60
N LEU A 5 19.88 -25.47 50.32
CA LEU A 5 20.42 -25.23 48.98
C LEU A 5 20.30 -26.49 48.11
N SER A 6 20.55 -27.67 48.71
CA SER A 6 20.40 -28.96 48.01
C SER A 6 18.94 -29.21 47.58
N ASN A 7 17.98 -28.96 48.49
CA ASN A 7 16.57 -29.15 48.18
C ASN A 7 16.10 -28.17 47.11
N PHE A 8 16.52 -26.88 47.14
CA PHE A 8 16.23 -25.92 46.08
C PHE A 8 16.78 -26.36 44.72
N PHE A 9 17.99 -26.93 44.71
CA PHE A 9 18.58 -27.40 43.46
C PHE A 9 17.79 -28.60 42.90
N PHE A 10 17.47 -29.61 43.66
CA PHE A 10 16.77 -30.78 43.19
C PHE A 10 15.29 -30.58 42.95
N ASP A 11 14.62 -29.77 43.74
CA ASP A 11 13.17 -29.56 43.65
C ASP A 11 12.77 -28.55 42.56
N TYR A 12 13.63 -27.57 42.28
CA TYR A 12 13.29 -26.47 41.34
C TYR A 12 14.27 -26.31 40.19
N LEU A 13 15.59 -26.27 40.46
CA LEU A 13 16.57 -25.93 39.43
C LEU A 13 16.76 -27.09 38.44
N LEU A 14 16.89 -28.30 38.92
CA LEU A 14 17.07 -29.47 38.07
C LEU A 14 15.85 -29.76 37.17
N PRO A 15 14.60 -29.79 37.69
CA PRO A 15 13.41 -29.94 36.82
C PRO A 15 13.30 -28.84 35.80
N LEU A 16 13.59 -27.58 36.18
CA LEU A 16 13.56 -26.44 35.26
C LEU A 16 14.60 -26.60 34.15
N THR A 17 15.83 -27.00 34.46
CA THR A 17 16.88 -27.21 33.44
C THR A 17 16.53 -28.36 32.51
N VAL A 18 15.95 -29.45 33.01
CA VAL A 18 15.48 -30.59 32.18
C VAL A 18 14.36 -30.12 31.24
N VAL A 19 13.37 -29.39 31.72
CA VAL A 19 12.27 -28.83 30.90
C VAL A 19 12.84 -27.90 29.86
N LEU A 20 13.73 -26.97 30.22
CA LEU A 20 14.35 -26.05 29.28
C LEU A 20 15.19 -26.79 28.22
N SER A 21 15.96 -27.81 28.62
CA SER A 21 16.73 -28.64 27.69
C SER A 21 15.81 -29.38 26.72
N LEU A 22 14.72 -29.97 27.22
CA LEU A 22 13.72 -30.65 26.38
C LEU A 22 13.07 -29.68 25.40
N LEU A 23 12.64 -28.48 25.85
CA LEU A 23 12.08 -27.44 25.01
C LEU A 23 13.07 -26.97 23.94
N LEU A 24 14.34 -26.79 24.31
CA LEU A 24 15.40 -26.41 23.39
C LEU A 24 15.64 -27.54 22.36
N THR A 25 15.66 -28.78 22.79
CA THR A 25 15.82 -29.94 21.88
C THR A 25 14.66 -30.02 20.89
N ILE A 26 13.41 -29.86 21.35
CA ILE A 26 12.22 -29.84 20.50
C ILE A 26 12.33 -28.67 19.51
N PHE A 27 12.71 -27.50 19.99
CA PHE A 27 12.91 -26.31 19.13
C PHE A 27 13.96 -26.56 18.05
N LEU A 28 15.13 -27.10 18.42
CA LEU A 28 16.21 -27.40 17.45
C LEU A 28 15.82 -28.45 16.41
N VAL A 29 15.09 -29.49 16.82
CA VAL A 29 14.63 -30.57 15.93
C VAL A 29 13.51 -30.10 15.02
N THR A 30 12.71 -29.12 15.47
CA THR A 30 11.59 -28.56 14.70
C THR A 30 11.94 -27.28 13.95
N LEU A 31 13.22 -26.90 13.88
CA LEU A 31 13.64 -25.71 13.11
C LEU A 31 13.19 -25.80 11.65
N PRO A 32 12.67 -24.72 11.08
CA PRO A 32 12.26 -24.70 9.68
C PRO A 32 13.45 -24.78 8.74
N HIS A 33 13.21 -25.26 7.52
CA HIS A 33 14.25 -25.32 6.49
C HIS A 33 14.87 -23.93 6.25
N GLN A 34 16.20 -23.89 6.24
CA GLN A 34 16.96 -22.68 5.94
C GLN A 34 17.07 -22.46 4.42
N TYR A 35 17.28 -21.22 4.03
CA TYR A 35 17.66 -20.91 2.68
C TYR A 35 19.15 -21.25 2.49
N HIS A 36 19.43 -22.05 1.48
CA HIS A 36 20.79 -22.34 1.02
C HIS A 36 20.92 -21.79 -0.40
N PRO A 37 21.93 -20.94 -0.69
CA PRO A 37 22.23 -20.57 -2.07
C PRO A 37 22.51 -21.83 -2.88
N PRO A 38 22.09 -21.92 -4.15
CA PRO A 38 22.46 -23.05 -5.01
C PRO A 38 23.98 -23.20 -5.03
N SER A 39 24.46 -24.43 -4.76
CA SER A 39 25.88 -24.72 -4.75
C SER A 39 26.42 -24.79 -6.19
N ARG A 40 27.51 -24.11 -6.49
CA ARG A 40 28.21 -24.19 -7.79
C ARG A 40 28.65 -25.62 -8.18
N SER A 41 28.72 -26.53 -7.21
CA SER A 41 29.23 -27.90 -7.39
C SER A 41 28.31 -28.86 -8.14
N HIS A 42 27.03 -28.58 -8.29
CA HIS A 42 26.13 -29.42 -9.10
C HIS A 42 26.24 -29.11 -10.61
N GLU A 43 26.69 -27.90 -10.98
CA GLU A 43 26.88 -27.54 -12.38
C GLU A 43 28.09 -28.23 -13.01
N GLU A 44 29.20 -28.39 -12.26
CA GLU A 44 30.39 -29.10 -12.76
C GLU A 44 30.18 -30.62 -12.93
N HIS A 45 29.40 -31.29 -12.09
CA HIS A 45 29.12 -32.72 -12.23
C HIS A 45 28.15 -33.03 -13.37
N ASP A 46 27.15 -32.19 -13.62
CA ASP A 46 26.23 -32.35 -14.74
C ASP A 46 26.92 -32.06 -16.09
N GLU A 47 27.92 -31.17 -16.12
CA GLU A 47 28.76 -30.93 -17.30
C GLU A 47 29.72 -32.08 -17.58
N GLU A 48 30.35 -32.67 -16.57
CA GLU A 48 31.20 -33.87 -16.72
C GLU A 48 30.40 -35.08 -17.19
N GLU A 49 29.20 -35.36 -16.66
CA GLU A 49 28.35 -36.46 -17.12
C GLU A 49 27.79 -36.23 -18.55
N ARG A 50 27.50 -34.99 -18.94
CA ARG A 50 27.10 -34.68 -20.30
C ARG A 50 28.27 -34.71 -21.27
N GLY A 51 29.46 -34.25 -20.87
CA GLY A 51 30.67 -34.30 -21.68
C GLY A 51 31.10 -35.77 -21.98
N SER A 52 30.84 -36.73 -21.11
CA SER A 52 31.20 -38.15 -21.33
C SER A 52 30.22 -38.92 -22.22
N ARG A 53 29.01 -38.41 -22.44
CA ARG A 53 27.99 -39.05 -23.30
C ARG A 53 27.92 -38.56 -24.76
N THR A 54 28.67 -37.48 -25.11
CA THR A 54 28.62 -36.89 -26.46
C THR A 54 29.89 -37.08 -27.29
N SER A 55 30.73 -38.06 -26.98
CA SER A 55 31.97 -38.30 -27.76
C SER A 55 31.81 -39.28 -28.90
N GLU A 56 30.61 -39.48 -29.44
CA GLU A 56 30.45 -40.17 -30.74
C GLU A 56 29.33 -39.50 -31.58
N ASN A 57 29.73 -38.89 -32.72
CA ASN A 57 28.92 -38.36 -33.82
C ASN A 57 28.21 -37.00 -33.63
N ASP A 58 28.80 -35.88 -33.97
CA ASP A 58 28.47 -35.09 -35.18
C ASP A 58 29.25 -33.75 -35.18
N ALA A 59 30.01 -33.55 -36.19
CA ALA A 59 30.73 -32.32 -36.47
C ALA A 59 29.83 -31.41 -37.34
N THR A 60 28.98 -30.62 -36.74
CA THR A 60 28.41 -29.37 -37.35
C THR A 60 27.42 -28.69 -36.35
N HIS A 61 27.88 -28.01 -35.33
CA HIS A 61 27.10 -26.93 -34.67
C HIS A 61 28.11 -26.00 -33.97
N GLY A 62 27.82 -24.68 -34.09
CA GLY A 62 28.65 -23.63 -33.52
C GLY A 62 28.77 -23.72 -31.98
N PRO A 63 29.66 -22.92 -31.39
CA PRO A 63 29.98 -23.04 -29.94
C PRO A 63 28.71 -22.92 -29.10
N PRO A 64 28.51 -23.79 -28.10
CA PRO A 64 27.41 -23.68 -27.18
C PRO A 64 27.49 -22.33 -26.48
N THR A 65 26.46 -21.53 -26.64
CA THR A 65 26.24 -20.35 -25.78
C THR A 65 26.01 -20.86 -24.37
N ASN A 66 27.03 -20.75 -23.52
CA ASN A 66 26.92 -20.98 -22.07
C ASN A 66 25.89 -20.02 -21.48
N THR A 67 24.62 -20.38 -21.54
CA THR A 67 23.58 -19.73 -20.73
C THR A 67 23.76 -20.29 -19.30
N ILE A 68 24.55 -19.58 -18.49
CA ILE A 68 24.59 -19.82 -17.04
C ILE A 68 23.14 -19.68 -16.55
N SER A 69 22.56 -20.79 -16.13
CA SER A 69 21.22 -20.80 -15.51
C SER A 69 21.26 -19.97 -14.24
N LYS A 70 20.81 -18.71 -14.32
CA LYS A 70 20.76 -17.82 -13.15
C LYS A 70 19.81 -18.43 -12.12
N ALA A 71 20.30 -18.67 -10.91
CA ALA A 71 19.50 -19.26 -9.85
C ALA A 71 18.21 -18.44 -9.63
N VAL A 72 17.05 -19.13 -9.64
CA VAL A 72 15.73 -18.45 -9.53
C VAL A 72 15.64 -17.75 -8.18
N VAL A 73 15.48 -16.43 -8.19
CA VAL A 73 15.31 -15.62 -6.98
C VAL A 73 13.97 -15.96 -6.34
N SER A 74 13.98 -16.20 -5.04
CA SER A 74 12.77 -16.45 -4.25
C SER A 74 12.56 -15.37 -3.20
N VAL A 75 11.32 -14.91 -3.07
CA VAL A 75 10.94 -13.82 -2.16
C VAL A 75 9.67 -14.17 -1.38
N GLN A 76 9.70 -13.99 -0.07
CA GLN A 76 8.49 -13.93 0.75
C GLN A 76 8.00 -12.48 0.80
N ILE A 77 6.75 -12.23 0.42
CA ILE A 77 6.11 -10.90 0.58
C ILE A 77 5.12 -11.01 1.72
N VAL A 78 5.23 -10.14 2.71
CA VAL A 78 4.47 -10.20 3.96
C VAL A 78 3.64 -8.95 4.16
N VAL A 79 2.33 -9.15 4.29
CA VAL A 79 1.35 -8.12 4.60
C VAL A 79 0.54 -8.59 5.81
N LEU A 80 0.74 -7.98 6.99
CA LEU A 80 -0.14 -8.24 8.14
C LEU A 80 -1.44 -7.45 7.99
N GLY A 81 -2.11 -7.66 6.88
CA GLY A 81 -3.33 -7.02 6.41
C GLY A 81 -3.95 -7.83 5.28
N ASP A 82 -4.97 -7.27 4.64
CA ASP A 82 -5.67 -7.90 3.52
C ASP A 82 -4.87 -7.75 2.22
N ILE A 83 -4.46 -8.86 1.64
CA ILE A 83 -3.72 -8.92 0.36
C ILE A 83 -4.51 -8.22 -0.75
N GLY A 84 -5.84 -8.42 -0.81
CA GLY A 84 -6.70 -7.80 -1.82
C GLY A 84 -6.74 -6.26 -1.74
N ARG A 85 -6.34 -5.68 -0.61
CA ARG A 85 -6.29 -4.23 -0.38
C ARG A 85 -4.89 -3.67 -0.25
N SER A 86 -3.88 -4.39 -0.71
CA SER A 86 -2.47 -3.98 -0.63
C SER A 86 -1.85 -3.87 -2.02
N PRO A 87 -2.27 -2.90 -2.86
CA PRO A 87 -1.90 -2.83 -4.28
C PRO A 87 -0.39 -2.74 -4.49
N ARG A 88 0.34 -1.95 -3.72
CA ARG A 88 1.79 -1.85 -3.82
C ARG A 88 2.50 -3.20 -3.63
N MET A 89 2.07 -4.00 -2.64
CA MET A 89 2.64 -5.32 -2.40
C MET A 89 2.24 -6.33 -3.50
N GLN A 90 1.06 -6.15 -4.11
CA GLN A 90 0.66 -6.90 -5.30
C GLN A 90 1.56 -6.58 -6.49
N TYR A 91 1.92 -5.30 -6.68
CA TYR A 91 2.83 -4.88 -7.76
C TYR A 91 4.23 -5.43 -7.56
N HIS A 92 4.77 -5.45 -6.33
CA HIS A 92 6.01 -6.15 -6.01
C HIS A 92 5.95 -7.63 -6.41
N ALA A 93 4.86 -8.32 -6.05
CA ALA A 93 4.69 -9.74 -6.38
C ALA A 93 4.67 -9.98 -7.90
N LEU A 94 3.96 -9.13 -8.64
CA LEU A 94 3.88 -9.21 -10.11
C LEU A 94 5.23 -8.92 -10.76
N SER A 95 5.94 -7.88 -10.32
CA SER A 95 7.25 -7.53 -10.88
C SER A 95 8.26 -8.65 -10.66
N ILE A 96 8.31 -9.24 -9.45
CA ILE A 96 9.17 -10.39 -9.17
C ILE A 96 8.81 -11.57 -10.07
N ALA A 97 7.52 -11.88 -10.23
CA ALA A 97 7.06 -12.98 -11.09
C ALA A 97 7.36 -12.74 -12.58
N ASN A 98 7.24 -11.50 -13.05
CA ASN A 98 7.57 -11.10 -14.41
C ASN A 98 9.07 -11.22 -14.72
N HIS A 99 9.93 -11.03 -13.70
CA HIS A 99 11.38 -11.28 -13.77
C HIS A 99 11.74 -12.75 -13.45
N GLU A 100 10.79 -13.65 -13.62
CA GLU A 100 10.98 -15.10 -13.40
C GLU A 100 11.30 -15.51 -11.97
N GLY A 101 11.14 -14.63 -10.97
CA GLY A 101 11.26 -14.95 -9.55
C GLY A 101 10.05 -15.73 -9.00
N ASN A 102 10.25 -16.44 -7.91
CA ASN A 102 9.16 -17.12 -7.18
C ASN A 102 8.75 -16.32 -5.95
N VAL A 103 7.45 -16.18 -5.74
CA VAL A 103 6.87 -15.40 -4.65
C VAL A 103 6.02 -16.27 -3.74
N SER A 104 6.28 -16.21 -2.43
CA SER A 104 5.32 -16.62 -1.41
C SER A 104 4.66 -15.35 -0.87
N PHE A 105 3.39 -15.11 -1.20
CA PHE A 105 2.65 -13.91 -0.79
C PHE A 105 1.78 -14.23 0.42
N ILE A 106 2.13 -13.69 1.58
CA ILE A 106 1.57 -14.01 2.89
C ILE A 106 0.75 -12.82 3.43
N GLY A 107 -0.51 -13.07 3.80
CA GLY A 107 -1.41 -12.06 4.38
C GLY A 107 -2.81 -12.60 4.59
N TYR A 108 -3.75 -11.75 5.03
CA TYR A 108 -5.17 -12.12 5.06
C TYR A 108 -5.77 -12.02 3.66
N THR A 109 -6.79 -12.83 3.40
CA THR A 109 -7.54 -12.86 2.14
C THR A 109 -9.03 -12.58 2.44
N GLU A 110 -9.30 -11.39 2.98
CA GLU A 110 -10.66 -10.97 3.36
C GLU A 110 -11.41 -10.39 2.15
N SER A 111 -10.69 -9.74 1.24
CA SER A 111 -11.21 -9.25 -0.03
C SER A 111 -10.75 -10.14 -1.18
N GLU A 112 -11.42 -10.01 -2.32
CA GLU A 112 -11.05 -10.71 -3.55
C GLU A 112 -9.63 -10.34 -3.97
N VAL A 113 -8.81 -11.36 -4.24
CA VAL A 113 -7.45 -11.19 -4.73
C VAL A 113 -7.50 -11.13 -6.26
N PRO A 114 -6.86 -10.14 -6.90
CA PRO A 114 -6.88 -10.03 -8.36
C PRO A 114 -6.44 -11.30 -9.09
N ASP A 115 -7.18 -11.66 -10.14
CA ASP A 115 -6.97 -12.86 -10.95
C ASP A 115 -5.54 -12.98 -11.48
N ILE A 116 -4.91 -11.86 -11.83
CA ILE A 116 -3.53 -11.85 -12.35
C ILE A 116 -2.52 -12.43 -11.34
N LEU A 117 -2.77 -12.28 -10.03
CA LEU A 117 -1.94 -12.87 -8.98
C LEU A 117 -2.22 -14.36 -8.79
N THR A 118 -3.51 -14.74 -8.82
CA THR A 118 -3.93 -16.13 -8.56
C THR A 118 -3.63 -17.06 -9.72
N ARG A 119 -3.59 -16.55 -10.96
CA ARG A 119 -3.27 -17.33 -12.17
C ARG A 119 -1.78 -17.49 -12.42
N SER A 120 -0.93 -16.72 -11.75
CA SER A 120 0.52 -16.85 -11.91
C SER A 120 1.05 -18.11 -11.21
N SER A 121 1.69 -19.00 -11.97
CA SER A 121 2.35 -20.19 -11.41
C SER A 121 3.55 -19.88 -10.50
N ARG A 122 4.06 -18.64 -10.56
CA ARG A 122 5.20 -18.17 -9.77
C ARG A 122 4.78 -17.52 -8.46
N ILE A 123 3.48 -17.24 -8.24
CA ILE A 123 2.97 -16.58 -7.04
C ILE A 123 2.13 -17.57 -6.24
N LYS A 124 2.60 -17.93 -5.05
CA LYS A 124 1.87 -18.77 -4.10
C LYS A 124 1.28 -17.91 -3.00
N ILE A 125 -0.05 -17.79 -2.96
CA ILE A 125 -0.76 -17.06 -1.90
C ILE A 125 -0.88 -17.96 -0.67
N ILE A 126 -0.49 -17.43 0.50
CA ILE A 126 -0.54 -18.10 1.79
C ILE A 126 -1.41 -17.25 2.73
N SER A 127 -2.67 -17.65 2.87
CA SER A 127 -3.62 -16.94 3.74
C SER A 127 -3.27 -17.13 5.22
N LEU A 128 -3.24 -16.05 5.98
CA LEU A 128 -3.15 -16.06 7.43
C LEU A 128 -4.49 -16.48 8.03
N SER A 129 -4.45 -17.26 9.12
CA SER A 129 -5.65 -17.65 9.82
C SER A 129 -6.14 -16.52 10.73
N PRO A 130 -7.39 -16.04 10.56
CA PRO A 130 -7.94 -15.03 11.47
C PRO A 130 -8.04 -15.57 12.90
N ALA A 131 -8.09 -14.67 13.87
CA ALA A 131 -8.25 -15.07 15.27
C ALA A 131 -9.59 -15.81 15.44
N PRO A 132 -9.61 -16.93 16.22
CA PRO A 132 -10.82 -17.67 16.48
C PRO A 132 -11.96 -16.81 16.99
N GLY A 133 -13.21 -17.13 16.61
CA GLY A 133 -14.40 -16.35 16.97
C GLY A 133 -14.58 -16.16 18.49
N LEU A 134 -14.13 -17.12 19.29
CA LEU A 134 -14.11 -17.03 20.76
C LEU A 134 -13.27 -15.85 21.30
N LEU A 135 -12.27 -15.40 20.54
CA LEU A 135 -11.45 -14.25 20.90
C LEU A 135 -12.02 -12.93 20.38
N GLN A 136 -13.07 -12.98 19.55
CA GLN A 136 -13.74 -11.80 18.99
C GLN A 136 -14.84 -11.35 19.97
N THR A 137 -14.63 -10.24 20.68
CA THR A 137 -15.62 -9.70 21.62
C THR A 137 -15.77 -8.20 21.41
N SER A 138 -17.02 -7.73 21.51
CA SER A 138 -17.34 -6.29 21.60
C SER A 138 -17.35 -5.76 23.04
N ASN A 139 -17.26 -6.64 24.03
CA ASN A 139 -17.24 -6.27 25.44
C ASN A 139 -15.86 -5.76 25.85
N LYS A 140 -15.80 -4.50 26.31
CA LYS A 140 -14.55 -3.83 26.70
C LYS A 140 -13.80 -4.53 27.86
N LEU A 141 -14.51 -5.14 28.80
CA LEU A 141 -13.89 -5.87 29.93
C LEU A 141 -13.28 -7.20 29.47
N LEU A 142 -14.01 -7.96 28.64
CA LEU A 142 -13.48 -9.18 28.03
C LEU A 142 -12.33 -8.91 27.08
N PHE A 143 -12.29 -7.74 26.44
CA PHE A 143 -11.19 -7.34 25.58
C PHE A 143 -9.85 -7.26 26.32
N LEU A 144 -9.82 -6.91 27.60
CA LEU A 144 -8.60 -6.92 28.39
C LEU A 144 -7.96 -8.32 28.49
N LEU A 145 -8.77 -9.37 28.47
CA LEU A 145 -8.32 -10.77 28.48
C LEU A 145 -8.10 -11.30 27.05
N THR A 146 -9.02 -11.04 26.14
CA THR A 146 -8.95 -11.57 24.78
C THR A 146 -7.94 -10.82 23.90
N GLY A 147 -7.64 -9.56 24.18
CA GLY A 147 -6.68 -8.75 23.43
C GLY A 147 -5.28 -9.36 23.38
N PRO A 148 -4.65 -9.66 24.53
CA PRO A 148 -3.35 -10.36 24.56
C PRO A 148 -3.37 -11.72 23.83
N LEU A 149 -4.45 -12.49 23.99
CA LEU A 149 -4.59 -13.79 23.30
C LEU A 149 -4.70 -13.64 21.78
N LYS A 150 -5.37 -12.58 21.29
CA LYS A 150 -5.37 -12.25 19.84
C LYS A 150 -3.97 -11.95 19.33
N VAL A 151 -3.19 -11.17 20.08
CA VAL A 151 -1.80 -10.86 19.70
C VAL A 151 -0.96 -12.13 19.65
N ILE A 152 -1.08 -13.00 20.67
CA ILE A 152 -0.38 -14.31 20.69
C ILE A 152 -0.79 -15.16 19.47
N TRP A 153 -2.09 -15.23 19.18
CA TRP A 153 -2.58 -15.93 17.99
C TRP A 153 -2.00 -15.35 16.69
N GLN A 154 -1.97 -14.03 16.58
CA GLN A 154 -1.44 -13.33 15.41
C GLN A 154 0.06 -13.59 15.24
N VAL A 155 0.83 -13.54 16.32
CA VAL A 155 2.26 -13.90 16.33
C VAL A 155 2.44 -15.35 15.88
N TRP A 156 1.67 -16.29 16.43
CA TRP A 156 1.74 -17.70 16.07
C TRP A 156 1.34 -17.94 14.62
N SER A 157 0.22 -17.39 14.17
CA SER A 157 -0.26 -17.55 12.80
C SER A 157 0.75 -17.03 11.77
N LEU A 158 1.33 -15.83 12.05
CA LEU A 158 2.34 -15.23 11.20
C LEU A 158 3.64 -16.07 11.20
N TYR A 159 4.13 -16.43 12.39
CA TYR A 159 5.31 -17.29 12.52
C TYR A 159 5.15 -18.60 11.76
N TYR A 160 4.02 -19.30 11.95
CA TYR A 160 3.76 -20.57 11.31
C TYR A 160 3.67 -20.46 9.78
N ALA A 161 3.05 -19.38 9.29
CA ALA A 161 2.98 -19.11 7.85
C ALA A 161 4.38 -18.85 7.26
N LEU A 162 5.18 -18.01 7.92
CA LEU A 162 6.51 -17.64 7.45
C LEU A 162 7.54 -18.77 7.59
N ALA A 163 7.45 -19.55 8.65
CA ALA A 163 8.45 -20.57 8.95
C ALA A 163 8.17 -21.91 8.28
N TYR A 164 6.89 -22.33 8.16
CA TYR A 164 6.55 -23.70 7.77
C TYR A 164 5.64 -23.80 6.53
N ARG A 165 4.76 -22.81 6.26
CA ARG A 165 3.86 -22.87 5.10
C ARG A 165 4.46 -22.30 3.83
N SER A 166 5.47 -21.44 3.97
CA SER A 166 6.21 -20.85 2.85
C SER A 166 7.53 -21.56 2.60
N THR A 167 8.01 -21.50 1.37
CA THR A 167 9.34 -22.00 1.00
C THR A 167 10.44 -21.13 1.61
N ALA A 168 11.62 -21.72 1.88
CA ALA A 168 12.79 -20.94 2.25
C ALA A 168 13.17 -20.01 1.08
N SER A 169 13.38 -18.74 1.37
CA SER A 169 13.59 -17.71 0.36
C SER A 169 14.81 -16.87 0.69
N LYS A 170 15.52 -16.38 -0.35
CA LYS A 170 16.67 -15.48 -0.19
C LYS A 170 16.26 -14.17 0.49
N TRP A 171 15.06 -13.66 0.16
CA TRP A 171 14.56 -12.37 0.61
C TRP A 171 13.17 -12.47 1.26
N MET A 172 12.94 -11.64 2.27
CA MET A 172 11.63 -11.37 2.83
C MET A 172 11.36 -9.87 2.74
N LEU A 173 10.32 -9.49 1.99
CA LEU A 173 9.83 -8.11 1.86
C LEU A 173 8.61 -7.93 2.77
N VAL A 174 8.71 -7.02 3.73
CA VAL A 174 7.66 -6.79 4.74
C VAL A 174 7.08 -5.40 4.61
N GLN A 175 5.76 -5.31 4.45
CA GLN A 175 5.04 -4.04 4.53
C GLN A 175 5.06 -3.48 5.96
N ASN A 176 5.38 -2.23 6.12
CA ASN A 176 5.25 -1.47 7.36
C ASN A 176 4.44 -0.18 7.14
N PRO A 177 3.38 0.12 7.89
CA PRO A 177 2.79 -0.64 8.99
C PRO A 177 1.91 -1.82 8.54
N PRO A 178 1.41 -2.67 9.48
CA PRO A 178 1.60 -2.61 10.92
C PRO A 178 2.95 -3.18 11.38
N SER A 179 3.62 -2.45 12.26
CA SER A 179 4.96 -2.81 12.75
C SER A 179 4.91 -3.95 13.77
N ILE A 180 3.98 -3.85 14.73
CA ILE A 180 3.80 -4.81 15.83
C ILE A 180 2.68 -5.79 15.47
N PRO A 181 2.92 -7.11 15.54
CA PRO A 181 4.16 -7.82 15.87
C PRO A 181 5.04 -8.12 14.65
N THR A 182 4.73 -7.63 13.47
CA THR A 182 5.25 -8.04 12.17
C THR A 182 6.78 -8.02 12.12
N LEU A 183 7.41 -6.91 12.52
CA LEU A 183 8.85 -6.76 12.40
C LEU A 183 9.62 -7.72 13.31
N ALA A 184 9.15 -7.96 14.55
CA ALA A 184 9.79 -8.92 15.45
C ALA A 184 9.69 -10.36 14.92
N VAL A 185 8.53 -10.77 14.41
CA VAL A 185 8.33 -12.10 13.86
C VAL A 185 9.15 -12.29 12.59
N ALA A 186 9.15 -11.28 11.69
CA ALA A 186 9.94 -11.29 10.48
C ALA A 186 11.44 -11.40 10.77
N PHE A 187 11.97 -10.58 11.68
CA PHE A 187 13.36 -10.65 12.11
C PHE A 187 13.72 -12.05 12.63
N PHE A 188 12.92 -12.60 13.54
CA PHE A 188 13.18 -13.93 14.11
C PHE A 188 13.17 -15.02 13.03
N VAL A 189 12.19 -15.00 12.12
CA VAL A 189 12.11 -15.97 11.03
C VAL A 189 13.28 -15.80 10.05
N CYS A 190 13.63 -14.57 9.70
CA CYS A 190 14.79 -14.29 8.83
C CYS A 190 16.07 -14.83 9.43
N PHE A 191 16.27 -14.65 10.75
CA PHE A 191 17.43 -15.16 11.45
C PHE A 191 17.51 -16.69 11.42
N ILE A 192 16.43 -17.40 11.75
CA ILE A 192 16.45 -18.89 11.80
C ILE A 192 16.45 -19.51 10.40
N ARG A 193 15.98 -18.81 9.36
CA ARG A 193 15.90 -19.32 7.98
C ARG A 193 17.01 -18.81 7.06
N ASN A 194 17.96 -18.04 7.55
CA ASN A 194 19.02 -17.43 6.76
C ASN A 194 18.47 -16.60 5.58
N THR A 195 17.44 -15.79 5.86
CA THR A 195 16.72 -14.95 4.90
C THR A 195 17.09 -13.49 5.14
N LYS A 196 17.30 -12.69 4.09
CA LYS A 196 17.56 -11.26 4.17
C LYS A 196 16.23 -10.50 4.28
N LEU A 197 16.13 -9.57 5.23
CA LEU A 197 14.92 -8.77 5.46
C LEU A 197 14.98 -7.44 4.70
N ILE A 198 13.89 -7.12 3.99
CA ILE A 198 13.62 -5.80 3.40
C ILE A 198 12.36 -5.25 4.05
N ILE A 199 12.39 -4.02 4.55
CA ILE A 199 11.21 -3.33 5.09
C ILE A 199 10.75 -2.28 4.08
N ASP A 200 9.50 -2.38 3.65
CA ASP A 200 8.83 -1.41 2.77
C ASP A 200 7.95 -0.47 3.61
N TRP A 201 8.42 0.76 3.79
CA TRP A 201 7.80 1.77 4.61
C TRP A 201 6.75 2.55 3.81
N HIS A 202 5.48 2.29 4.11
CA HIS A 202 4.35 3.04 3.55
C HIS A 202 3.94 4.21 4.45
N ASN A 203 4.20 4.06 5.74
CA ASN A 203 4.00 5.06 6.80
C ASN A 203 4.73 4.58 8.08
N PHE A 204 4.63 5.35 9.17
CA PHE A 204 5.11 4.94 10.48
C PHE A 204 3.94 4.49 11.36
N GLY A 205 4.03 3.29 11.96
CA GLY A 205 2.99 2.77 12.84
C GLY A 205 2.78 3.66 14.09
N TYR A 206 3.88 4.22 14.61
CA TYR A 206 3.79 5.15 15.75
C TYR A 206 3.04 6.46 15.39
N SER A 207 3.15 6.97 14.15
CA SER A 207 2.44 8.19 13.73
C SER A 207 0.94 7.94 13.60
N ILE A 208 0.55 6.80 13.05
CA ILE A 208 -0.86 6.38 12.97
C ILE A 208 -1.44 6.19 14.38
N LEU A 209 -0.67 5.61 15.31
CA LEU A 209 -1.08 5.46 16.69
C LEU A 209 -1.24 6.81 17.40
N ALA A 210 -0.38 7.78 17.07
CA ALA A 210 -0.42 9.14 17.60
C ALA A 210 -1.71 9.90 17.26
N LEU A 211 -2.32 9.63 16.09
CA LEU A 211 -3.63 10.21 15.74
C LEU A 211 -4.74 9.84 16.74
N LYS A 212 -4.67 8.64 17.33
CA LYS A 212 -5.69 8.14 18.26
C LYS A 212 -5.39 8.46 19.73
N LEU A 213 -4.11 8.43 20.10
CA LEU A 213 -3.69 8.50 21.52
C LEU A 213 -3.02 9.83 21.89
N GLY A 214 -2.64 10.64 20.89
CA GLY A 214 -1.81 11.82 21.04
C GLY A 214 -0.31 11.49 21.02
N ALA A 215 0.50 12.38 20.47
CA ALA A 215 1.93 12.17 20.20
C ALA A 215 2.79 11.91 21.47
N SER A 216 2.36 12.44 22.64
CA SER A 216 3.07 12.27 23.91
C SER A 216 2.76 10.96 24.65
N HIS A 217 1.82 10.16 24.17
CA HIS A 217 1.35 8.95 24.85
C HIS A 217 2.48 7.90 24.95
N PRO A 218 2.64 7.21 26.12
CA PRO A 218 3.72 6.22 26.31
C PRO A 218 3.76 5.10 25.25
N PHE A 219 2.60 4.63 24.82
CA PHE A 219 2.52 3.60 23.77
C PHE A 219 3.01 4.09 22.42
N VAL A 220 2.86 5.37 22.08
CA VAL A 220 3.42 5.97 20.88
C VAL A 220 4.94 5.97 20.93
N ARG A 221 5.51 6.34 22.10
CA ARG A 221 6.97 6.26 22.31
C ARG A 221 7.49 4.83 22.23
N ALA A 222 6.80 3.89 22.86
CA ALA A 222 7.16 2.46 22.81
C ALA A 222 7.09 1.92 21.36
N SER A 223 6.05 2.27 20.60
CA SER A 223 5.91 1.90 19.18
C SER A 223 7.05 2.48 18.34
N ARG A 224 7.43 3.74 18.55
CA ARG A 224 8.57 4.37 17.86
C ARG A 224 9.89 3.66 18.19
N LEU A 225 10.16 3.39 19.46
CA LEU A 225 11.37 2.65 19.87
C LEU A 225 11.41 1.25 19.28
N TYR A 226 10.26 0.58 19.20
CA TYR A 226 10.13 -0.73 18.56
C TYR A 226 10.51 -0.66 17.08
N GLU A 227 9.94 0.28 16.32
CA GLU A 227 10.28 0.48 14.91
C GLU A 227 11.77 0.81 14.72
N GLN A 228 12.34 1.69 15.57
CA GLN A 228 13.76 2.03 15.56
C GLN A 228 14.67 0.83 15.87
N ALA A 229 14.26 -0.06 16.77
CA ALA A 229 15.05 -1.24 17.13
C ALA A 229 15.05 -2.28 16.01
N PHE A 230 13.88 -2.55 15.42
CA PHE A 230 13.73 -3.57 14.39
C PHE A 230 14.15 -3.09 13.00
N SER A 231 14.12 -1.78 12.71
CA SER A 231 14.68 -1.27 11.45
C SER A 231 16.14 -1.68 11.28
N LYS A 232 16.93 -1.63 12.33
CA LYS A 232 18.36 -2.02 12.32
C LYS A 232 18.63 -3.47 11.94
N THR A 233 17.62 -4.30 11.91
CA THR A 233 17.74 -5.73 11.57
C THR A 233 17.52 -6.01 10.08
N ALA A 234 17.06 -5.02 9.33
CA ALA A 234 16.82 -5.15 7.90
C ALA A 234 18.13 -5.03 7.09
N SER A 235 18.18 -5.75 5.98
CA SER A 235 19.26 -5.66 5.01
C SER A 235 19.08 -4.46 4.05
N ALA A 236 17.84 -4.00 3.87
CA ALA A 236 17.50 -2.84 3.07
C ALA A 236 16.13 -2.25 3.49
N HIS A 237 15.95 -0.98 3.18
CA HIS A 237 14.71 -0.25 3.40
C HIS A 237 14.23 0.37 2.09
N LEU A 238 12.91 0.28 1.84
CA LEU A 238 12.23 1.02 0.81
C LEU A 238 11.32 2.05 1.46
N THR A 239 11.09 3.17 0.78
CA THR A 239 10.15 4.20 1.23
C THR A 239 9.31 4.67 0.06
N VAL A 240 8.11 5.12 0.34
CA VAL A 240 7.21 5.65 -0.70
C VAL A 240 7.59 7.07 -1.15
N THR A 241 8.46 7.77 -0.40
CA THR A 241 8.89 9.14 -0.68
C THR A 241 10.34 9.40 -0.28
N ASN A 242 10.96 10.41 -0.88
CA ASN A 242 12.24 10.94 -0.43
C ASN A 242 12.14 11.57 0.98
N ALA A 243 11.02 12.24 1.28
CA ALA A 243 10.76 12.79 2.61
C ALA A 243 10.80 11.70 3.69
N MET A 244 10.19 10.55 3.44
CA MET A 244 10.23 9.41 4.35
C MET A 244 11.65 8.83 4.49
N ALA A 245 12.42 8.75 3.41
CA ALA A 245 13.81 8.33 3.46
C ALA A 245 14.66 9.27 4.32
N ARG A 246 14.43 10.59 4.25
CA ARG A 246 15.09 11.57 5.15
C ARG A 246 14.73 11.31 6.61
N VAL A 247 13.47 11.10 6.93
CA VAL A 247 13.03 10.79 8.32
C VAL A 247 13.68 9.51 8.82
N LEU A 248 13.79 8.45 8.00
CA LEU A 248 14.51 7.23 8.37
C LEU A 248 15.98 7.50 8.63
N LYS A 249 16.64 8.30 7.78
CA LYS A 249 18.03 8.65 7.99
C LYS A 249 18.24 9.45 9.28
N GLU A 250 17.47 10.51 9.48
CA GLU A 250 17.63 11.44 10.61
C GLU A 250 17.18 10.85 11.94
N SER A 251 16.05 10.11 11.96
CA SER A 251 15.44 9.63 13.20
C SER A 251 15.80 8.20 13.56
N PHE A 252 16.13 7.35 12.56
CA PHE A 252 16.41 5.92 12.76
C PHE A 252 17.88 5.59 12.45
N ASN A 253 18.61 6.50 11.77
CA ASN A 253 19.95 6.32 11.24
C ASN A 253 20.05 5.15 10.25
N GLU A 254 19.00 4.99 9.41
CA GLU A 254 18.92 3.98 8.35
C GLU A 254 18.87 4.65 6.98
N ASP A 255 19.62 4.11 6.02
CA ASP A 255 19.54 4.50 4.62
C ASP A 255 18.41 3.75 3.94
N ALA A 256 17.60 4.44 3.14
CA ALA A 256 16.46 3.85 2.44
C ALA A 256 16.46 4.25 0.97
N PHE A 257 15.93 3.36 0.14
CA PHE A 257 15.75 3.58 -1.29
C PHE A 257 14.30 4.07 -1.52
N PRO A 258 14.11 5.31 -1.98
CA PRO A 258 12.80 5.78 -2.40
C PRO A 258 12.33 4.97 -3.61
N LEU A 259 11.10 4.48 -3.54
CA LEU A 259 10.40 3.78 -4.61
C LEU A 259 8.99 4.36 -4.65
N HIS A 260 8.77 5.33 -5.55
CA HIS A 260 7.49 6.03 -5.63
C HIS A 260 6.41 5.11 -6.20
N ASP A 261 5.20 5.27 -5.67
CA ASP A 261 4.04 4.59 -6.23
C ASP A 261 3.70 5.15 -7.61
N ARG A 262 3.33 4.26 -8.53
CA ARG A 262 2.91 4.59 -9.88
C ARG A 262 1.58 3.93 -10.20
N PRO A 263 0.78 4.52 -11.12
CA PRO A 263 -0.54 4.02 -11.40
C PRO A 263 -0.49 2.61 -12.01
N ALA A 264 -1.46 1.79 -11.60
CA ALA A 264 -1.67 0.48 -12.20
C ALA A 264 -2.07 0.60 -13.67
N SER A 265 -1.89 -0.48 -14.44
CA SER A 265 -2.14 -0.50 -15.88
C SER A 265 -3.59 -0.22 -16.28
N HIS A 266 -4.56 -0.48 -15.40
CA HIS A 266 -5.98 -0.22 -15.68
C HIS A 266 -6.38 1.27 -15.50
N PHE A 267 -5.58 2.09 -14.82
CA PHE A 267 -5.77 3.53 -14.82
C PHE A 267 -5.19 4.13 -16.09
N GLN A 268 -6.07 4.40 -17.05
CA GLN A 268 -5.72 4.90 -18.38
C GLN A 268 -6.60 6.10 -18.74
N PRO A 269 -6.09 7.06 -19.52
CA PRO A 269 -6.92 8.10 -20.11
C PRO A 269 -8.00 7.48 -20.99
N LEU A 270 -9.18 8.09 -21.01
CA LEU A 270 -10.30 7.66 -21.85
C LEU A 270 -10.36 8.48 -23.14
N SER A 271 -10.76 7.82 -24.24
CA SER A 271 -11.20 8.52 -25.42
C SER A 271 -12.53 9.24 -25.19
N SER A 272 -12.87 10.23 -26.03
CA SER A 272 -14.13 10.96 -25.91
C SER A 272 -15.36 10.06 -26.01
N SER A 273 -15.30 8.99 -26.80
CA SER A 273 -16.38 8.01 -26.94
C SER A 273 -16.56 7.18 -25.67
N GLN A 274 -15.47 6.69 -25.09
CA GLN A 274 -15.50 5.93 -23.82
C GLN A 274 -15.99 6.79 -22.66
N ARG A 275 -15.56 8.07 -22.60
CA ARG A 275 -16.06 9.03 -21.63
C ARG A 275 -17.57 9.22 -21.75
N SER A 276 -18.09 9.45 -22.97
CA SER A 276 -19.52 9.62 -23.21
C SER A 276 -20.33 8.38 -22.84
N GLU A 277 -19.82 7.20 -23.18
CA GLU A 277 -20.45 5.92 -22.82
C GLU A 277 -20.55 5.74 -21.31
N LEU A 278 -19.45 5.97 -20.57
CA LEU A 278 -19.45 5.87 -19.11
C LEU A 278 -20.43 6.85 -18.50
N LEU A 279 -20.40 8.13 -18.89
CA LEU A 279 -21.28 9.16 -18.35
C LEU A 279 -22.76 8.80 -18.48
N LYS A 280 -23.14 8.13 -19.56
CA LYS A 280 -24.52 7.67 -19.80
C LYS A 280 -24.86 6.37 -19.05
N ARG A 281 -23.86 5.53 -18.78
CA ARG A 281 -24.04 4.21 -18.17
C ARG A 281 -24.13 4.24 -16.64
N LEU A 282 -23.30 5.07 -15.98
CA LEU A 282 -23.30 5.14 -14.53
C LEU A 282 -24.54 5.90 -14.01
N PRO A 283 -25.30 5.32 -13.04
CA PRO A 283 -26.51 5.96 -12.50
C PRO A 283 -26.25 7.35 -11.91
N GLU A 284 -25.09 7.56 -11.31
CA GLU A 284 -24.71 8.83 -10.68
C GLU A 284 -24.43 9.93 -11.69
N THR A 285 -23.99 9.61 -12.90
CA THR A 285 -23.63 10.57 -13.95
C THR A 285 -24.69 10.69 -15.05
N ALA A 286 -25.47 9.64 -15.31
CA ALA A 286 -26.41 9.58 -16.43
C ALA A 286 -27.38 10.77 -16.51
N PRO A 287 -27.99 11.26 -15.41
CA PRO A 287 -28.88 12.43 -15.44
C PRO A 287 -28.16 13.72 -15.84
N PHE A 288 -26.84 13.77 -15.71
CA PHE A 288 -26.02 14.96 -15.95
C PHE A 288 -25.15 14.84 -17.21
N ALA A 289 -25.17 13.71 -17.91
CA ALA A 289 -24.26 13.40 -19.01
C ALA A 289 -24.24 14.51 -20.08
N SER A 290 -25.39 14.96 -20.57
CA SER A 290 -25.48 16.03 -21.56
C SER A 290 -24.98 17.38 -21.03
N ALA A 291 -25.21 17.70 -19.75
CA ALA A 291 -24.73 18.92 -19.14
C ALA A 291 -23.21 18.91 -18.94
N ILE A 292 -22.64 17.73 -18.62
CA ILE A 292 -21.19 17.53 -18.50
C ILE A 292 -20.53 17.64 -19.88
N GLU A 293 -21.09 16.98 -20.90
CA GLU A 293 -20.57 17.01 -22.26
C GLU A 293 -20.60 18.43 -22.86
N SER A 294 -21.63 19.23 -22.53
CA SER A 294 -21.74 20.62 -22.98
C SER A 294 -20.94 21.62 -22.13
N GLY A 295 -20.25 21.18 -21.06
CA GLY A 295 -19.50 22.05 -20.17
C GLY A 295 -20.33 22.88 -19.17
N LYS A 296 -21.68 22.75 -19.18
CA LYS A 296 -22.57 23.40 -18.23
C LYS A 296 -22.43 22.90 -16.80
N THR A 297 -21.99 21.65 -16.67
CA THR A 297 -21.67 21.00 -15.38
C THR A 297 -20.27 20.44 -15.45
N ARG A 298 -19.46 20.69 -14.40
CA ARG A 298 -18.15 20.06 -14.25
C ARG A 298 -18.23 18.85 -13.34
N LEU A 299 -17.56 17.78 -13.73
CA LEU A 299 -17.47 16.54 -12.96
C LEU A 299 -16.23 16.57 -12.08
N VAL A 300 -16.44 16.58 -10.77
CA VAL A 300 -15.40 16.53 -9.74
C VAL A 300 -15.47 15.18 -9.04
N VAL A 301 -14.33 14.54 -8.83
CA VAL A 301 -14.26 13.25 -8.11
C VAL A 301 -13.37 13.41 -6.88
N SER A 302 -13.85 12.92 -5.73
CA SER A 302 -13.05 12.76 -4.52
C SER A 302 -13.15 11.32 -4.05
N SER A 303 -12.00 10.70 -3.85
CA SER A 303 -11.92 9.34 -3.30
C SER A 303 -11.54 9.41 -1.83
N THR A 304 -12.36 8.82 -0.95
CA THR A 304 -12.16 8.94 0.50
C THR A 304 -12.38 7.62 1.22
N SER A 305 -11.65 7.43 2.31
CA SER A 305 -11.85 6.34 3.27
C SER A 305 -12.87 6.71 4.35
N TRP A 306 -13.41 7.95 4.33
CA TRP A 306 -14.32 8.49 5.34
C TRP A 306 -13.80 8.31 6.77
N THR A 307 -12.51 8.60 6.96
CA THR A 307 -11.77 8.54 8.21
C THR A 307 -11.31 9.94 8.65
N ALA A 308 -10.87 10.08 9.89
CA ALA A 308 -10.51 11.40 10.45
C ALA A 308 -9.26 12.04 9.83
N ASP A 309 -8.44 11.25 9.15
CA ASP A 309 -7.27 11.71 8.37
C ASP A 309 -7.62 12.27 6.99
N GLU A 310 -8.92 12.25 6.62
CA GLU A 310 -9.47 12.86 5.41
C GLU A 310 -10.65 13.75 5.82
N ASP A 311 -10.36 14.97 6.25
CA ASP A 311 -11.39 15.89 6.75
C ASP A 311 -12.33 16.37 5.62
N PHE A 312 -13.44 15.64 5.47
CA PHE A 312 -14.44 15.93 4.46
C PHE A 312 -15.18 17.28 4.71
N SER A 313 -15.12 17.82 5.92
CA SER A 313 -15.74 19.12 6.24
C SER A 313 -15.13 20.28 5.41
N ILE A 314 -13.85 20.15 5.03
CA ILE A 314 -13.15 21.13 4.18
C ILE A 314 -13.81 21.18 2.80
N LEU A 315 -14.02 20.02 2.17
CA LEU A 315 -14.68 19.97 0.85
C LEU A 315 -16.13 20.46 0.95
N LEU A 316 -16.87 20.02 1.96
CA LEU A 316 -18.26 20.42 2.13
C LEU A 316 -18.40 21.95 2.32
N SER A 317 -17.55 22.56 3.13
CA SER A 317 -17.51 24.02 3.33
C SER A 317 -17.17 24.76 2.04
N ALA A 318 -16.18 24.29 1.27
CA ALA A 318 -15.82 24.86 -0.02
C ALA A 318 -16.98 24.79 -1.04
N LEU A 319 -17.75 23.68 -1.05
CA LEU A 319 -18.90 23.52 -1.94
C LEU A 319 -20.08 24.42 -1.56
N ILE A 320 -20.30 24.69 -0.27
CA ILE A 320 -21.29 25.67 0.21
C ILE A 320 -20.93 27.08 -0.28
N GLU A 321 -19.66 27.46 -0.14
CA GLU A 321 -19.16 28.76 -0.59
C GLU A 321 -19.28 28.87 -2.12
N TYR A 322 -18.90 27.84 -2.87
CA TYR A 322 -19.05 27.77 -4.32
C TYR A 322 -20.54 27.94 -4.75
N SER A 323 -21.47 27.26 -4.08
CA SER A 323 -22.91 27.41 -4.28
C SER A 323 -23.38 28.86 -4.06
N THR A 324 -22.82 29.55 -3.07
CA THR A 324 -23.13 30.96 -2.81
C THR A 324 -22.68 31.83 -3.96
N ILE A 325 -21.51 31.56 -4.57
CA ILE A 325 -20.99 32.30 -5.71
C ILE A 325 -21.89 32.12 -6.95
N ILE A 326 -22.29 30.89 -7.25
CA ILE A 326 -23.25 30.59 -8.34
C ILE A 326 -24.56 31.34 -8.12
N SER A 327 -25.09 31.35 -6.89
CA SER A 327 -26.38 31.97 -6.55
C SER A 327 -26.36 33.50 -6.72
N LYS A 328 -25.20 34.13 -6.70
CA LYS A 328 -25.00 35.57 -6.96
C LYS A 328 -24.90 35.92 -8.44
N GLY A 329 -25.13 34.94 -9.35
CA GLY A 329 -25.15 35.20 -10.80
C GLY A 329 -23.78 35.10 -11.49
N SER A 330 -22.82 34.44 -10.88
CA SER A 330 -21.54 34.10 -11.53
C SER A 330 -21.76 33.21 -12.75
N GLN A 331 -20.90 33.34 -13.77
CA GLN A 331 -20.89 32.45 -14.95
C GLN A 331 -20.18 31.09 -14.67
N THR A 332 -19.89 30.79 -13.42
CA THR A 332 -19.31 29.51 -13.02
C THR A 332 -20.28 28.34 -13.30
N PRO A 333 -19.80 27.24 -13.88
CA PRO A 333 -20.65 26.07 -14.17
C PRO A 333 -21.16 25.40 -12.89
N SER A 334 -22.25 24.64 -13.00
CA SER A 334 -22.70 23.74 -11.94
C SER A 334 -21.67 22.64 -11.69
N LEU A 335 -21.71 22.04 -10.49
CA LEU A 335 -20.83 20.92 -10.14
C LEU A 335 -21.63 19.63 -9.92
N LEU A 336 -21.14 18.54 -10.46
CA LEU A 336 -21.45 17.19 -10.00
C LEU A 336 -20.22 16.66 -9.28
N VAL A 337 -20.34 16.43 -7.98
CA VAL A 337 -19.26 15.93 -7.13
C VAL A 337 -19.55 14.48 -6.78
N ILE A 338 -18.74 13.56 -7.27
CA ILE A 338 -18.87 12.13 -6.95
C ILE A 338 -17.83 11.75 -5.91
N ILE A 339 -18.33 11.25 -4.76
CA ILE A 339 -17.49 10.79 -3.66
C ILE A 339 -17.47 9.28 -3.67
N THR A 340 -16.29 8.69 -3.92
CA THR A 340 -16.13 7.23 -3.88
C THR A 340 -15.53 6.78 -2.55
N GLY A 341 -15.90 5.57 -2.11
CA GLY A 341 -15.31 4.93 -0.95
C GLY A 341 -16.29 4.53 0.15
N LYS A 342 -15.75 3.81 1.13
CA LYS A 342 -16.46 3.33 2.34
C LYS A 342 -15.69 3.72 3.58
N GLY A 343 -16.39 3.95 4.69
CA GLY A 343 -15.75 4.21 5.98
C GLY A 343 -16.71 4.65 7.06
N PRO A 344 -16.21 4.80 8.29
CA PRO A 344 -17.03 4.97 9.49
C PRO A 344 -17.78 6.31 9.52
N LEU A 345 -17.22 7.39 8.96
CA LEU A 345 -17.83 8.72 8.98
C LEU A 345 -18.80 8.97 7.82
N LYS A 346 -18.97 8.01 6.88
CA LYS A 346 -19.83 8.20 5.70
C LYS A 346 -21.24 8.63 6.06
N GLN A 347 -21.89 7.92 6.98
CA GLN A 347 -23.29 8.20 7.35
C GLN A 347 -23.45 9.57 8.01
N HIS A 348 -22.47 9.99 8.80
CA HIS A 348 -22.46 11.31 9.42
C HIS A 348 -22.49 12.42 8.36
N TYR A 349 -21.59 12.36 7.36
CA TYR A 349 -21.52 13.36 6.30
C TYR A 349 -22.71 13.30 5.33
N LEU A 350 -23.27 12.11 5.06
CA LEU A 350 -24.50 12.02 4.26
C LEU A 350 -25.69 12.74 4.92
N SER A 351 -25.82 12.64 6.24
CA SER A 351 -26.85 13.38 6.99
C SER A 351 -26.65 14.90 6.89
N GLN A 352 -25.40 15.37 6.98
CA GLN A 352 -25.09 16.81 6.81
C GLN A 352 -25.40 17.28 5.39
N ILE A 353 -25.02 16.52 4.35
CA ILE A 353 -25.31 16.85 2.96
C ILE A 353 -26.83 17.00 2.76
N SER A 354 -27.61 16.03 3.23
CA SER A 354 -29.08 16.07 3.10
C SER A 354 -29.70 17.29 3.79
N SER A 355 -29.20 17.69 4.97
CA SER A 355 -29.64 18.91 5.65
C SER A 355 -29.33 20.16 4.84
N LEU A 356 -28.11 20.26 4.29
CA LEU A 356 -27.68 21.41 3.48
C LEU A 356 -28.43 21.50 2.15
N GLU A 357 -28.79 20.37 1.54
CA GLU A 357 -29.65 20.31 0.34
C GLU A 357 -31.06 20.83 0.67
N ALA A 358 -31.65 20.37 1.78
CA ALA A 358 -32.96 20.83 2.24
C ALA A 358 -32.98 22.33 2.59
N GLU A 359 -31.91 22.88 3.12
CA GLU A 359 -31.73 24.31 3.40
C GLU A 359 -31.43 25.14 2.14
N GLY A 360 -31.29 24.51 0.97
CA GLY A 360 -30.95 25.16 -0.29
C GLY A 360 -29.54 25.78 -0.36
N LYS A 361 -28.61 25.30 0.49
CA LYS A 361 -27.23 25.77 0.57
C LYS A 361 -26.30 25.16 -0.49
N LEU A 362 -26.77 24.19 -1.27
CA LEU A 362 -26.02 23.51 -2.32
C LEU A 362 -26.62 23.74 -3.72
N ARG A 363 -27.15 24.95 -3.99
CA ARG A 363 -27.70 25.31 -5.31
C ARG A 363 -26.58 25.25 -6.37
N GLY A 364 -26.84 24.55 -7.48
CA GLY A 364 -25.87 24.34 -8.55
C GLY A 364 -24.73 23.36 -8.21
N VAL A 365 -24.78 22.72 -7.03
CA VAL A 365 -23.85 21.67 -6.61
C VAL A 365 -24.65 20.42 -6.29
N GLN A 366 -24.35 19.31 -6.97
CA GLN A 366 -24.93 18.00 -6.71
C GLN A 366 -23.85 17.09 -6.14
N ILE A 367 -24.09 16.47 -4.98
CA ILE A 367 -23.16 15.54 -4.33
C ILE A 367 -23.76 14.13 -4.42
N LYS A 368 -23.03 13.21 -4.99
CA LYS A 368 -23.41 11.78 -5.09
C LYS A 368 -22.32 10.91 -4.51
N THR A 369 -22.68 9.77 -3.95
CA THR A 369 -21.69 8.78 -3.50
C THR A 369 -21.81 7.53 -4.34
N ALA A 370 -20.65 6.97 -4.74
CA ALA A 370 -20.58 5.75 -5.53
C ALA A 370 -19.69 4.71 -4.85
N TRP A 371 -20.04 3.44 -5.05
CA TRP A 371 -19.18 2.30 -4.78
C TRP A 371 -19.11 1.45 -6.04
N LEU A 372 -17.98 1.47 -6.69
CA LEU A 372 -17.80 1.00 -8.06
C LEU A 372 -16.88 -0.22 -8.10
N SER A 373 -16.98 -0.99 -9.18
CA SER A 373 -15.91 -1.93 -9.56
C SER A 373 -14.61 -1.17 -9.83
N MET A 374 -13.47 -1.86 -9.87
CA MET A 374 -12.18 -1.22 -10.14
C MET A 374 -12.16 -0.57 -11.53
N ASP A 375 -12.74 -1.24 -12.54
CA ASP A 375 -12.80 -0.73 -13.92
C ASP A 375 -13.70 0.51 -14.03
N ASP A 376 -14.86 0.50 -13.35
CA ASP A 376 -15.75 1.66 -13.32
C ASP A 376 -15.14 2.82 -12.53
N TYR A 377 -14.39 2.54 -11.45
CA TYR A 377 -13.68 3.54 -10.71
C TYR A 377 -12.58 4.21 -11.56
N ALA A 378 -11.74 3.41 -12.23
CA ALA A 378 -10.72 3.93 -13.13
C ALA A 378 -11.35 4.76 -14.27
N SER A 379 -12.45 4.28 -14.85
CA SER A 379 -13.17 4.98 -15.90
C SER A 379 -13.83 6.27 -15.40
N LEU A 380 -14.36 6.29 -14.18
CA LEU A 380 -14.89 7.50 -13.55
C LEU A 380 -13.80 8.57 -13.39
N LEU A 381 -12.60 8.19 -12.91
CA LEU A 381 -11.46 9.10 -12.81
C LEU A 381 -11.09 9.66 -14.19
N GLY A 382 -10.97 8.81 -15.22
CA GLY A 382 -10.68 9.22 -16.59
C GLY A 382 -11.76 10.11 -17.24
N SER A 383 -12.99 10.09 -16.69
CA SER A 383 -14.11 10.91 -17.17
C SER A 383 -14.21 12.26 -16.48
N ALA A 384 -13.59 12.43 -15.33
CA ALA A 384 -13.70 13.63 -14.51
C ALA A 384 -12.94 14.83 -15.09
N ASP A 385 -13.32 16.02 -14.65
CA ASP A 385 -12.63 17.27 -15.00
C ASP A 385 -11.54 17.60 -13.99
N LEU A 386 -11.75 17.23 -12.70
CA LEU A 386 -10.83 17.52 -11.60
C LEU A 386 -10.96 16.48 -10.48
N GLY A 387 -9.82 16.05 -9.94
CA GLY A 387 -9.74 15.26 -8.73
C GLY A 387 -9.57 16.14 -7.49
N VAL A 388 -10.16 15.75 -6.36
CA VAL A 388 -9.97 16.41 -5.06
C VAL A 388 -9.44 15.41 -4.05
N SER A 389 -8.27 15.69 -3.46
CA SER A 389 -7.66 14.90 -2.39
C SER A 389 -7.69 15.64 -1.06
N LEU A 390 -8.28 14.99 -0.04
CA LEU A 390 -8.37 15.52 1.32
C LEU A 390 -7.36 14.87 2.27
N HIS A 391 -6.41 14.11 1.73
CA HIS A 391 -5.42 13.38 2.53
C HIS A 391 -4.53 14.33 3.33
N THR A 392 -4.51 14.17 4.65
CA THR A 392 -3.75 15.05 5.55
C THR A 392 -2.41 14.48 6.01
N SER A 393 -2.09 13.23 5.68
CA SER A 393 -0.89 12.49 6.09
C SER A 393 -0.65 12.47 7.61
N SER A 394 -0.62 11.29 8.21
CA SER A 394 -0.40 11.14 9.66
C SER A 394 1.06 11.37 10.08
N SER A 395 1.99 11.15 9.17
CA SER A 395 3.43 11.35 9.38
C SER A 395 3.97 12.61 8.71
N GLY A 396 3.21 13.20 7.80
CA GLY A 396 3.66 14.30 6.95
C GLY A 396 4.52 13.88 5.77
N VAL A 397 4.82 12.59 5.63
CA VAL A 397 5.81 12.08 4.66
C VAL A 397 5.32 10.91 3.81
N ASP A 398 4.09 10.45 3.98
CA ASP A 398 3.42 9.48 3.11
C ASP A 398 2.67 10.17 1.95
N LEU A 399 2.29 9.41 0.92
CA LEU A 399 1.57 9.90 -0.25
C LEU A 399 0.22 9.21 -0.42
N PRO A 400 -0.81 9.94 -0.90
CA PRO A 400 -2.10 9.35 -1.18
C PRO A 400 -2.10 8.57 -2.50
N MET A 401 -2.22 7.24 -2.44
CA MET A 401 -2.38 6.38 -3.63
C MET A 401 -3.52 6.84 -4.55
N LYS A 402 -4.58 7.43 -3.99
CA LYS A 402 -5.72 7.95 -4.75
C LYS A 402 -5.35 9.05 -5.75
N VAL A 403 -4.33 9.87 -5.44
CA VAL A 403 -3.79 10.88 -6.36
C VAL A 403 -2.96 10.20 -7.46
N VAL A 404 -2.22 9.16 -7.12
CA VAL A 404 -1.49 8.34 -8.11
C VAL A 404 -2.47 7.73 -9.12
N ASP A 405 -3.60 7.18 -8.65
CA ASP A 405 -4.66 6.63 -9.50
C ASP A 405 -5.26 7.70 -10.44
N MET A 406 -5.52 8.91 -9.90
CA MET A 406 -6.01 10.06 -10.68
C MET A 406 -5.03 10.44 -11.79
N PHE A 407 -3.75 10.55 -11.48
CA PHE A 407 -2.72 10.85 -12.48
C PHE A 407 -2.59 9.74 -13.53
N GLY A 408 -2.79 8.48 -13.15
CA GLY A 408 -2.83 7.37 -14.10
C GLY A 408 -3.85 7.53 -15.23
N THR A 409 -4.93 8.25 -14.96
CA THR A 409 -5.99 8.56 -15.94
C THR A 409 -5.83 9.95 -16.61
N GLY A 410 -4.76 10.67 -16.30
CA GLY A 410 -4.55 12.04 -16.79
C GLY A 410 -5.45 13.08 -16.12
N LEU A 411 -6.03 12.77 -14.95
CA LEU A 411 -6.89 13.66 -14.19
C LEU A 411 -6.04 14.62 -13.34
N PRO A 412 -6.13 15.95 -13.54
CA PRO A 412 -5.45 16.91 -12.68
C PRO A 412 -6.07 16.94 -11.29
N VAL A 413 -5.27 17.31 -10.28
CA VAL A 413 -5.68 17.18 -8.88
C VAL A 413 -5.55 18.53 -8.15
N VAL A 414 -6.54 18.84 -7.30
CA VAL A 414 -6.36 19.79 -6.20
C VAL A 414 -6.37 19.00 -4.89
N GLY A 415 -5.44 19.32 -3.98
CA GLY A 415 -5.33 18.55 -2.76
C GLY A 415 -4.82 19.34 -1.57
N TRP A 416 -5.09 18.81 -0.36
CA TRP A 416 -4.52 19.33 0.86
C TRP A 416 -3.00 19.23 0.79
N SER A 417 -2.30 20.38 0.91
CA SER A 417 -0.86 20.48 0.62
C SER A 417 0.03 20.68 1.86
N LYS A 418 -0.56 20.72 3.07
CA LYS A 418 0.21 20.99 4.30
C LYS A 418 0.90 19.73 4.85
N PHE A 419 1.71 19.07 4.02
CA PHE A 419 2.61 18.00 4.44
C PHE A 419 3.85 17.96 3.54
N GLU A 420 4.96 17.47 4.10
CA GLU A 420 6.28 17.58 3.49
C GLU A 420 6.41 16.87 2.14
N ALA A 421 5.76 15.72 1.99
CA ALA A 421 5.86 14.92 0.77
C ALA A 421 4.99 15.44 -0.38
N TRP A 422 4.10 16.43 -0.18
CA TRP A 422 3.20 16.94 -1.22
C TRP A 422 3.90 17.26 -2.55
N PRO A 423 5.06 17.99 -2.58
CA PRO A 423 5.73 18.34 -3.82
C PRO A 423 6.34 17.16 -4.58
N GLU A 424 6.47 15.99 -3.94
CA GLU A 424 6.98 14.78 -4.60
C GLU A 424 5.94 14.14 -5.54
N LEU A 425 4.65 14.46 -5.32
CA LEU A 425 3.54 13.93 -6.11
C LEU A 425 2.92 14.99 -7.00
N VAL A 426 2.73 16.21 -6.47
CA VAL A 426 2.04 17.30 -7.17
C VAL A 426 2.99 18.45 -7.44
N ALA A 427 3.24 18.68 -8.73
CA ALA A 427 3.97 19.83 -9.22
C ALA A 427 2.97 21.00 -9.41
N GLU A 428 3.11 22.04 -8.56
CA GLU A 428 2.23 23.21 -8.55
C GLU A 428 2.13 23.87 -9.95
N ASP A 429 0.91 24.18 -10.38
CA ASP A 429 0.59 24.77 -11.68
C ASP A 429 1.02 23.94 -12.91
N VAL A 430 1.39 22.66 -12.71
CA VAL A 430 1.75 21.71 -13.77
C VAL A 430 0.72 20.60 -13.86
N ASN A 431 0.61 19.71 -12.85
CA ASN A 431 -0.33 18.59 -12.83
C ASN A 431 -1.42 18.73 -11.76
N GLY A 432 -1.29 19.72 -10.86
CA GLY A 432 -2.25 19.98 -9.79
C GLY A 432 -1.98 21.29 -9.07
N LYS A 433 -2.74 21.52 -7.98
CA LYS A 433 -2.59 22.65 -7.08
C LYS A 433 -2.90 22.26 -5.63
N GLY A 434 -2.13 22.81 -4.70
CA GLY A 434 -2.35 22.67 -3.28
C GLY A 434 -3.35 23.66 -2.72
N PHE A 435 -4.08 23.23 -1.67
CA PHE A 435 -4.86 24.13 -0.81
C PHE A 435 -4.60 23.82 0.67
N SER A 436 -4.92 24.80 1.50
CA SER A 436 -4.69 24.74 2.96
C SER A 436 -5.92 25.14 3.78
N SER A 437 -7.03 25.48 3.11
CA SER A 437 -8.32 25.80 3.74
C SER A 437 -9.48 25.56 2.77
N ALA A 438 -10.72 25.56 3.30
CA ALA A 438 -11.93 25.43 2.49
C ALA A 438 -12.12 26.61 1.53
N GLU A 439 -11.81 27.84 1.98
CA GLU A 439 -11.89 29.06 1.18
C GLU A 439 -10.90 29.03 0.01
N GLU A 440 -9.70 28.47 0.24
CA GLU A 440 -8.70 28.31 -0.80
C GLU A 440 -9.14 27.25 -1.82
N LEU A 441 -9.69 26.13 -1.38
CA LEU A 441 -10.28 25.13 -2.27
C LEU A 441 -11.41 25.74 -3.11
N CYS A 442 -12.33 26.50 -2.49
CA CYS A 442 -13.39 27.18 -3.23
C CYS A 442 -12.83 28.12 -4.30
N ARG A 443 -11.85 28.95 -3.95
CA ARG A 443 -11.19 29.86 -4.93
C ARG A 443 -10.56 29.11 -6.08
N LEU A 444 -9.90 27.95 -5.82
CA LEU A 444 -9.32 27.11 -6.86
C LEU A 444 -10.39 26.53 -7.78
N LEU A 445 -11.50 26.00 -7.24
CA LEU A 445 -12.61 25.49 -8.04
C LEU A 445 -13.18 26.58 -8.97
N VAL A 446 -13.41 27.79 -8.45
CA VAL A 446 -13.87 28.94 -9.27
C VAL A 446 -12.85 29.24 -10.37
N GLN A 447 -11.57 29.43 -10.02
CA GLN A 447 -10.52 29.80 -10.98
C GLN A 447 -10.29 28.76 -12.08
N LEU A 448 -10.46 27.47 -11.75
CA LEU A 448 -10.24 26.37 -12.69
C LEU A 448 -11.44 26.15 -13.61
N PHE A 449 -12.65 26.52 -13.18
CA PHE A 449 -13.86 26.26 -13.96
C PHE A 449 -14.47 27.50 -14.63
N GLU A 450 -14.00 28.69 -14.26
CA GLU A 450 -14.45 29.94 -14.86
C GLU A 450 -13.92 30.07 -16.30
N ASN A 451 -14.83 30.40 -17.23
CA ASN A 451 -14.52 30.77 -18.62
C ASN A 451 -13.53 29.86 -19.37
N ASP A 452 -13.87 28.56 -19.56
CA ASP A 452 -13.04 27.60 -20.34
C ASP A 452 -11.54 27.67 -19.99
N SER A 453 -11.23 27.61 -18.71
CA SER A 453 -9.99 28.11 -18.20
C SER A 453 -8.77 27.39 -18.80
N ALA A 454 -7.92 28.17 -19.46
CA ALA A 454 -6.59 27.74 -19.93
C ALA A 454 -5.77 27.10 -18.79
N LYS A 455 -6.06 27.45 -17.53
CA LYS A 455 -5.44 26.87 -16.33
C LYS A 455 -5.79 25.41 -16.15
N LEU A 456 -7.07 25.03 -16.26
CA LEU A 456 -7.47 23.62 -16.16
C LEU A 456 -6.88 22.80 -17.32
N SER A 457 -6.90 23.36 -18.54
CA SER A 457 -6.29 22.69 -19.70
C SER A 457 -4.78 22.49 -19.53
N LYS A 458 -4.08 23.46 -18.94
CA LYS A 458 -2.65 23.34 -18.61
C LYS A 458 -2.42 22.22 -17.60
N LEU A 459 -3.19 22.18 -16.51
CA LEU A 459 -3.08 21.12 -15.50
C LEU A 459 -3.39 19.74 -16.08
N LYS A 460 -4.40 19.63 -16.96
CA LYS A 460 -4.70 18.41 -17.70
C LYS A 460 -3.51 17.94 -18.54
N GLY A 461 -2.87 18.86 -19.26
CA GLY A 461 -1.66 18.55 -20.05
C GLY A 461 -0.53 18.01 -19.18
N GLY A 462 -0.30 18.62 -18.02
CA GLY A 462 0.69 18.16 -17.06
C GLY A 462 0.33 16.78 -16.45
N ALA A 463 -0.93 16.58 -16.05
CA ALA A 463 -1.40 15.30 -15.52
C ALA A 463 -1.32 14.17 -16.58
N MET A 464 -1.52 14.47 -17.86
CA MET A 464 -1.31 13.51 -18.94
C MET A 464 0.14 13.04 -19.05
N ASN A 465 1.12 13.85 -18.73
CA ASN A 465 2.52 13.41 -18.72
C ASN A 465 2.80 12.36 -17.65
N GLU A 466 2.07 12.39 -16.53
CA GLU A 466 2.21 11.38 -15.46
C GLU A 466 1.73 9.97 -15.91
N THR A 467 0.92 9.88 -16.95
CA THR A 467 0.44 8.60 -17.48
C THR A 467 1.52 7.78 -18.17
N THR A 468 2.65 8.38 -18.49
CA THR A 468 3.74 7.73 -19.24
C THR A 468 4.68 6.90 -18.36
N THR A 469 4.83 7.27 -17.08
CA THR A 469 5.69 6.56 -16.14
C THR A 469 4.87 5.52 -15.39
N ARG A 470 5.31 4.27 -15.41
CA ARG A 470 4.61 3.14 -14.80
C ARG A 470 5.44 2.51 -13.69
N TRP A 471 4.84 1.59 -12.96
CA TRP A 471 5.45 0.94 -11.81
C TRP A 471 6.82 0.30 -12.12
N ASN A 472 6.96 -0.43 -13.23
CA ASN A 472 8.21 -1.09 -13.56
C ASN A 472 9.35 -0.11 -13.87
N ASP A 473 9.02 1.10 -14.37
CA ASP A 473 10.04 2.14 -14.65
C ASP A 473 10.71 2.62 -13.35
N GLU A 474 9.99 2.58 -12.22
CA GLU A 474 10.52 2.89 -10.89
C GLU A 474 11.08 1.65 -10.20
N TRP A 475 10.44 0.50 -10.39
CA TRP A 475 10.76 -0.72 -9.65
C TRP A 475 12.08 -1.36 -10.11
N ASP A 476 12.32 -1.45 -11.41
CA ASP A 476 13.49 -2.11 -11.98
C ASP A 476 14.81 -1.46 -11.52
N PRO A 477 14.98 -0.11 -11.55
CA PRO A 477 16.20 0.52 -11.08
C PRO A 477 16.48 0.36 -9.58
N VAL A 478 15.46 0.12 -8.78
CA VAL A 478 15.56 0.01 -7.31
C VAL A 478 15.52 -1.45 -6.88
N MET A 479 14.34 -2.07 -6.95
CA MET A 479 14.12 -3.43 -6.47
C MET A 479 14.70 -4.48 -7.43
N GLY A 480 14.62 -4.23 -8.75
CA GLY A 480 15.23 -5.11 -9.74
C GLY A 480 16.73 -5.26 -9.50
N LYS A 481 17.43 -4.17 -9.21
CA LYS A 481 18.85 -4.21 -8.84
C LYS A 481 19.08 -4.84 -7.47
N LEU A 482 18.30 -4.47 -6.45
CA LEU A 482 18.43 -5.01 -5.09
C LEU A 482 18.26 -6.54 -5.07
N LEU A 483 17.34 -7.06 -5.86
CA LEU A 483 17.06 -8.49 -5.98
C LEU A 483 17.93 -9.20 -7.04
N GLU A 484 18.82 -8.48 -7.71
CA GLU A 484 19.76 -9.00 -8.72
C GLU A 484 19.03 -9.52 -10.00
N PHE A 485 17.89 -8.96 -10.35
CA PHE A 485 17.19 -9.26 -11.61
C PHE A 485 17.77 -8.48 -12.79
N VAL A 486 18.13 -7.23 -12.56
CA VAL A 486 18.70 -6.31 -13.55
C VAL A 486 20.09 -5.84 -13.08
N GLU A 487 20.95 -5.46 -14.04
CA GLU A 487 22.32 -4.97 -13.78
C GLU A 487 22.38 -3.53 -13.24
#